data_680ac305101fc9189f7a5d173bce5bbe
#
_entry.id   680ac305101fc9189f7a5d173bce5bbe
#
_cell.length_a   1.000
_cell.length_b   1.000
_cell.length_c   1.000
_cell.angle_alpha   90.00
_cell.angle_beta   90.00
_cell.angle_gamma   90.00
#
_symmetry.space_group_name_H-M   'P 1'
#
loop_
_entity.id
_entity.type
_entity.pdbx_description
1 polymer ?
#
loop_
_entity_poly.entity_id
_entity_poly.type
_entity_poly.pdbx_seq_one_letter_code
_entity_poly.pdbx_strand_id
1 'polypeptide(L)'
;MTPREAALDVLIQIDPSQKVAAMAQLWSMANTHPWKSDELSQRIHSTHADAVCQVPGRPIRPQLVAPGAVPTRSPFTVEGRAALIHAICHIEFNAINLALDAVWRYPNMPESYYTDWLRVAFEESTHFAMLRAHLQQMPHPTGDAWDYGDFTAHDGLWAMCEKTADDITARMALVPRTLEARGLDATPIIQKKLARIDTPDAHSAIAILDVILRDEIGHVAIGNHWYHVLCESAGLDPVAHYQVLVERHDAPQLKPPFNETARKKAGFTEIELNYLMGLPPRG
;
A
#
# COMPACT_ATOMS: atom_id res chain seq x y z
N MET A 1 -7.31 18.51 18.13
CA MET A 1 -6.61 17.67 17.13
C MET A 1 -7.57 17.48 15.98
N THR A 2 -7.19 17.90 14.78
CA THR A 2 -7.99 17.69 13.58
C THR A 2 -7.86 16.23 13.11
N PRO A 3 -8.79 15.72 12.28
CA PRO A 3 -8.67 14.37 11.71
C PRO A 3 -7.36 14.12 10.96
N ARG A 4 -6.87 15.12 10.25
CA ARG A 4 -5.60 15.05 9.50
C ARG A 4 -4.38 15.03 10.42
N GLU A 5 -4.41 15.76 11.55
CA GLU A 5 -3.37 15.68 12.59
C GLU A 5 -3.37 14.29 13.25
N ALA A 6 -4.56 13.72 13.52
CA ALA A 6 -4.67 12.37 14.07
C ALA A 6 -4.07 11.30 13.12
N ALA A 7 -4.27 11.45 11.82
CA ALA A 7 -3.63 10.58 10.82
C ALA A 7 -2.10 10.74 10.82
N LEU A 8 -1.60 11.99 10.94
CA LEU A 8 -0.16 12.26 11.04
C LEU A 8 0.44 11.63 12.31
N ASP A 9 -0.25 11.72 13.45
CA ASP A 9 0.23 11.12 14.70
C ASP A 9 0.39 9.61 14.61
N VAL A 10 -0.47 8.92 13.86
CA VAL A 10 -0.31 7.49 13.57
C VAL A 10 0.83 7.27 12.57
N LEU A 11 0.91 8.10 11.52
CA LEU A 11 1.95 7.98 10.47
C LEU A 11 3.37 8.07 11.04
N ILE A 12 3.60 8.93 12.03
CA ILE A 12 4.93 9.12 12.67
C ILE A 12 5.26 8.08 13.75
N GLN A 13 4.35 7.17 14.11
CA GLN A 13 4.66 6.08 15.03
C GLN A 13 5.79 5.20 14.47
N ILE A 14 6.83 5.01 15.29
CA ILE A 14 8.03 4.26 14.88
C ILE A 14 7.85 2.75 15.12
N ASP A 15 7.26 2.39 16.26
CA ASP A 15 7.03 0.99 16.62
C ASP A 15 5.86 0.40 15.84
N PRO A 16 6.05 -0.72 15.11
CA PRO A 16 4.99 -1.30 14.29
C PRO A 16 3.74 -1.75 15.08
N SER A 17 3.91 -2.25 16.30
CA SER A 17 2.79 -2.69 17.12
C SER A 17 1.99 -1.49 17.63
N GLN A 18 2.67 -0.40 18.02
CA GLN A 18 2.03 0.84 18.42
C GLN A 18 1.31 1.50 17.25
N LYS A 19 1.91 1.47 16.04
CA LYS A 19 1.25 1.99 14.81
C LYS A 19 -0.05 1.24 14.52
N VAL A 20 -0.06 -0.09 14.59
CA VAL A 20 -1.27 -0.92 14.39
C VAL A 20 -2.32 -0.60 15.45
N ALA A 21 -1.93 -0.50 16.72
CA ALA A 21 -2.85 -0.18 17.82
C ALA A 21 -3.44 1.23 17.67
N ALA A 22 -2.61 2.22 17.34
CA ALA A 22 -3.05 3.59 17.11
C ALA A 22 -3.97 3.70 15.88
N MET A 23 -3.71 2.92 14.81
CA MET A 23 -4.58 2.86 13.63
C MET A 23 -5.97 2.30 13.97
N ALA A 24 -6.04 1.23 14.76
CA ALA A 24 -7.31 0.67 15.22
C ALA A 24 -8.13 1.67 16.06
N GLN A 25 -7.46 2.45 16.92
CA GLN A 25 -8.10 3.52 17.71
C GLN A 25 -8.63 4.63 16.79
N LEU A 26 -7.81 5.10 15.84
CA LEU A 26 -8.19 6.15 14.90
C LEU A 26 -9.40 5.74 14.05
N TRP A 27 -9.41 4.50 13.56
CA TRP A 27 -10.54 3.93 12.81
C TRP A 27 -11.81 3.85 13.65
N SER A 28 -11.71 3.39 14.89
CA SER A 28 -12.85 3.34 15.83
C SER A 28 -13.42 4.73 16.10
N MET A 29 -12.56 5.73 16.31
CA MET A 29 -12.97 7.12 16.53
C MET A 29 -13.69 7.70 15.31
N ALA A 30 -13.17 7.50 14.10
CA ALA A 30 -13.77 8.00 12.87
C ALA A 30 -15.15 7.38 12.59
N ASN A 31 -15.36 6.11 12.94
CA ASN A 31 -16.64 5.44 12.79
C ASN A 31 -17.69 5.88 13.84
N THR A 32 -17.25 6.33 15.01
CA THR A 32 -18.16 6.82 16.05
C THR A 32 -18.45 8.32 15.92
N HIS A 33 -17.50 9.07 15.37
CA HIS A 33 -17.58 10.52 15.17
C HIS A 33 -17.11 10.85 13.73
N PRO A 34 -18.01 10.74 12.73
CA PRO A 34 -17.64 11.04 11.34
C PRO A 34 -17.04 12.44 11.20
N TRP A 35 -15.98 12.55 10.44
CA TRP A 35 -15.26 13.80 10.24
C TRP A 35 -16.07 14.78 9.37
N LYS A 36 -16.03 16.07 9.72
CA LYS A 36 -16.73 17.11 9.00
C LYS A 36 -15.80 17.90 8.09
N SER A 37 -16.34 18.44 7.01
CA SER A 37 -15.57 19.19 6.01
C SER A 37 -14.78 20.37 6.58
N ASP A 38 -15.33 21.08 7.57
CA ASP A 38 -14.66 22.19 8.23
C ASP A 38 -13.45 21.74 9.08
N GLU A 39 -13.50 20.54 9.66
CA GLU A 39 -12.38 19.92 10.40
C GLU A 39 -11.30 19.44 9.43
N LEU A 40 -11.68 18.89 8.28
CA LEU A 40 -10.78 18.34 7.26
C LEU A 40 -10.01 19.41 6.49
N SER A 41 -10.56 20.61 6.32
CA SER A 41 -9.93 21.74 5.65
C SER A 41 -9.02 22.57 6.55
N GLN A 42 -9.04 22.36 7.86
CA GLN A 42 -8.19 23.11 8.79
C GLN A 42 -6.71 22.95 8.48
N ARG A 43 -5.94 24.02 8.68
CA ARG A 43 -4.48 23.94 8.60
C ARG A 43 -3.93 23.13 9.77
N ILE A 44 -2.96 22.26 9.47
CA ILE A 44 -2.20 21.55 10.50
C ILE A 44 -1.40 22.56 11.30
N HIS A 45 -1.51 22.51 12.63
CA HIS A 45 -0.81 23.44 13.50
C HIS A 45 0.72 23.24 13.50
N SER A 46 1.46 24.30 13.70
CA SER A 46 2.93 24.31 13.64
C SER A 46 3.62 23.40 14.68
N THR A 47 2.91 22.94 15.70
CA THR A 47 3.44 21.95 16.68
C THR A 47 3.83 20.62 16.03
N HIS A 48 3.33 20.34 14.81
CA HIS A 48 3.69 19.17 14.03
C HIS A 48 4.75 19.45 12.96
N ALA A 49 5.32 20.69 12.91
CA ALA A 49 6.32 21.02 11.90
C ALA A 49 7.57 20.12 11.98
N ASP A 50 8.01 19.78 13.20
CA ASP A 50 9.12 18.85 13.42
C ASP A 50 8.75 17.40 13.07
N ALA A 51 7.47 17.03 13.23
CA ALA A 51 6.95 15.71 12.89
C ALA A 51 6.94 15.48 11.36
N VAL A 52 6.68 16.52 10.56
CA VAL A 52 6.71 16.43 9.09
C VAL A 52 8.08 16.03 8.57
N CYS A 53 9.16 16.36 9.27
CA CYS A 53 10.51 15.93 8.92
C CYS A 53 10.78 14.45 9.23
N GLN A 54 9.87 13.76 9.90
CA GLN A 54 10.02 12.36 10.35
C GLN A 54 9.05 11.39 9.67
N VAL A 55 8.33 11.83 8.66
CA VAL A 55 7.41 10.95 7.93
C VAL A 55 8.12 10.05 6.92
N PRO A 56 7.77 8.79 6.88
CA PRO A 56 6.95 8.07 7.84
C PRO A 56 7.77 7.65 9.06
N GLY A 57 7.12 7.47 10.22
CA GLY A 57 7.78 6.81 11.36
C GLY A 57 8.13 5.39 10.98
N ARG A 58 9.41 5.03 11.16
CA ARG A 58 9.97 3.71 10.78
C ARG A 58 10.78 3.13 11.90
N PRO A 59 10.69 1.82 12.16
CA PRO A 59 11.62 1.13 13.04
C PRO A 59 13.03 1.12 12.42
N ILE A 60 14.05 0.91 13.25
CA ILE A 60 15.45 0.79 12.80
C ILE A 60 15.64 -0.40 11.84
N ARG A 61 14.81 -1.42 11.97
CA ARG A 61 14.74 -2.59 11.07
C ARG A 61 13.35 -2.69 10.45
N PRO A 62 13.24 -3.19 9.22
CA PRO A 62 14.27 -3.79 8.36
C PRO A 62 15.30 -2.78 7.86
N GLN A 63 16.54 -3.25 7.63
CA GLN A 63 17.53 -2.48 6.89
C GLN A 63 17.03 -2.29 5.45
N LEU A 64 16.95 -1.04 5.01
CA LEU A 64 16.54 -0.70 3.65
C LEU A 64 17.75 -0.70 2.71
N VAL A 65 17.58 -1.36 1.57
CA VAL A 65 18.59 -1.46 0.51
C VAL A 65 17.97 -1.13 -0.85
N ALA A 66 18.78 -0.91 -1.87
CA ALA A 66 18.28 -0.74 -3.22
C ALA A 66 17.47 -1.97 -3.67
N PRO A 67 16.39 -1.81 -4.47
CA PRO A 67 15.53 -2.93 -4.87
C PRO A 67 16.28 -4.14 -5.46
N GLY A 68 17.32 -3.89 -6.27
CA GLY A 68 18.16 -4.94 -6.86
C GLY A 68 19.15 -5.59 -5.89
N ALA A 69 19.32 -5.04 -4.68
CA ALA A 69 20.20 -5.57 -3.64
C ALA A 69 19.46 -6.45 -2.61
N VAL A 70 18.13 -6.55 -2.69
CA VAL A 70 17.36 -7.46 -1.84
C VAL A 70 17.68 -8.91 -2.25
N PRO A 71 18.18 -9.76 -1.33
CA PRO A 71 18.55 -11.13 -1.68
C PRO A 71 17.35 -11.96 -2.14
N THR A 72 17.50 -12.61 -3.29
CA THR A 72 16.48 -13.55 -3.78
C THR A 72 16.65 -14.89 -3.07
N ARG A 73 15.58 -15.41 -2.48
CA ARG A 73 15.54 -16.71 -1.79
C ARG A 73 14.45 -17.59 -2.40
N SER A 74 14.68 -18.90 -2.36
CA SER A 74 13.70 -19.87 -2.84
C SER A 74 12.59 -20.07 -1.81
N PRO A 75 11.31 -19.89 -2.16
CA PRO A 75 10.20 -20.13 -1.22
C PRO A 75 10.05 -21.61 -0.82
N PHE A 76 10.77 -22.52 -1.49
CA PHE A 76 10.78 -23.95 -1.15
C PHE A 76 11.63 -24.26 0.09
N THR A 77 12.44 -23.32 0.58
CA THR A 77 13.14 -23.43 1.86
C THR A 77 12.36 -22.70 2.95
N VAL A 78 12.54 -23.10 4.22
CA VAL A 78 11.90 -22.45 5.38
C VAL A 78 12.27 -20.97 5.44
N GLU A 79 13.56 -20.65 5.41
CA GLU A 79 14.05 -19.27 5.43
C GLU A 79 13.54 -18.45 4.23
N GLY A 80 13.50 -19.07 3.05
CA GLY A 80 13.01 -18.38 1.84
C GLY A 80 11.50 -18.06 1.90
N ARG A 81 10.71 -18.92 2.54
CA ARG A 81 9.29 -18.61 2.82
C ARG A 81 9.17 -17.49 3.86
N ALA A 82 9.94 -17.56 4.95
CA ALA A 82 9.95 -16.49 5.95
C ALA A 82 10.35 -15.14 5.32
N ALA A 83 11.38 -15.12 4.48
CA ALA A 83 11.78 -13.92 3.74
C ALA A 83 10.70 -13.41 2.78
N LEU A 84 9.95 -14.30 2.11
CA LEU A 84 8.82 -13.93 1.24
C LEU A 84 7.69 -13.28 2.05
N ILE A 85 7.27 -13.91 3.16
CA ILE A 85 6.23 -13.37 4.05
C ILE A 85 6.68 -12.04 4.66
N HIS A 86 7.93 -11.92 5.08
CA HIS A 86 8.50 -10.66 5.57
C HIS A 86 8.46 -9.57 4.49
N ALA A 87 8.78 -9.89 3.23
CA ALA A 87 8.75 -8.92 2.15
C ALA A 87 7.32 -8.39 1.89
N ILE A 88 6.31 -9.27 1.93
CA ILE A 88 4.91 -8.86 1.82
C ILE A 88 4.52 -8.03 3.05
N CYS A 89 4.86 -8.48 4.26
CA CYS A 89 4.63 -7.72 5.50
C CYS A 89 5.22 -6.30 5.44
N HIS A 90 6.38 -6.13 4.79
CA HIS A 90 6.98 -4.81 4.59
C HIS A 90 6.20 -3.96 3.56
N ILE A 91 5.62 -4.56 2.53
CA ILE A 91 4.73 -3.86 1.60
C ILE A 91 3.50 -3.33 2.35
N GLU A 92 2.81 -4.17 3.15
CA GLU A 92 1.65 -3.77 3.94
C GLU A 92 1.98 -2.66 4.96
N PHE A 93 3.16 -2.74 5.61
CA PHE A 93 3.61 -1.67 6.51
C PHE A 93 3.77 -0.33 5.77
N ASN A 94 4.29 -0.34 4.55
CA ASN A 94 4.36 0.87 3.73
C ASN A 94 2.97 1.29 3.22
N ALA A 95 2.07 0.35 2.96
CA ALA A 95 0.70 0.63 2.56
C ALA A 95 -0.08 1.37 3.66
N ILE A 96 0.11 1.00 4.95
CA ILE A 96 -0.40 1.81 6.07
C ILE A 96 0.11 3.26 5.97
N ASN A 97 1.40 3.42 5.75
CA ASN A 97 2.03 4.75 5.72
C ASN A 97 1.52 5.61 4.56
N LEU A 98 1.43 5.03 3.35
CA LEU A 98 0.96 5.79 2.18
C LEU A 98 -0.52 6.18 2.26
N ALA A 99 -1.36 5.33 2.85
CA ALA A 99 -2.77 5.62 3.04
C ALA A 99 -2.97 6.73 4.10
N LEU A 100 -2.24 6.68 5.22
CA LEU A 100 -2.21 7.74 6.21
C LEU A 100 -1.63 9.04 5.64
N ASP A 101 -0.60 8.96 4.80
CA ASP A 101 -0.04 10.12 4.08
C ASP A 101 -1.08 10.75 3.14
N ALA A 102 -1.88 9.95 2.45
CA ALA A 102 -2.97 10.47 1.63
C ALA A 102 -4.01 11.23 2.46
N VAL A 103 -4.33 10.76 3.68
CA VAL A 103 -5.27 11.43 4.58
C VAL A 103 -4.72 12.77 5.08
N TRP A 104 -3.47 12.83 5.58
CA TRP A 104 -2.97 14.05 6.21
C TRP A 104 -2.48 15.09 5.22
N ARG A 105 -1.88 14.66 4.11
CA ARG A 105 -1.15 15.52 3.17
C ARG A 105 -2.06 16.43 2.34
N TYR A 106 -3.16 15.90 1.83
CA TYR A 106 -3.99 16.59 0.85
C TYR A 106 -5.23 17.20 1.50
N PRO A 107 -5.26 18.54 1.73
CA PRO A 107 -6.43 19.25 2.22
C PRO A 107 -7.49 19.45 1.12
N ASN A 108 -8.68 19.82 1.56
CA ASN A 108 -9.79 20.26 0.67
C ASN A 108 -10.31 19.16 -0.28
N MET A 109 -10.12 17.90 0.06
CA MET A 109 -10.78 16.79 -0.62
C MET A 109 -12.17 16.55 -0.01
N PRO A 110 -13.10 15.91 -0.74
CA PRO A 110 -14.38 15.49 -0.18
C PRO A 110 -14.25 14.57 1.03
N GLU A 111 -15.20 14.57 1.93
CA GLU A 111 -15.19 13.71 3.16
C GLU A 111 -15.00 12.22 2.81
N SER A 112 -15.61 11.77 1.72
CA SER A 112 -15.47 10.39 1.23
C SER A 112 -14.02 10.01 0.90
N TYR A 113 -13.19 10.95 0.41
CA TYR A 113 -11.78 10.71 0.16
C TYR A 113 -11.04 10.29 1.45
N TYR A 114 -11.26 11.03 2.52
CA TYR A 114 -10.59 10.75 3.79
C TYR A 114 -11.10 9.47 4.43
N THR A 115 -12.41 9.21 4.32
CA THR A 115 -13.00 7.95 4.81
C THR A 115 -12.48 6.75 4.05
N ASP A 116 -12.33 6.86 2.73
CA ASP A 116 -11.80 5.81 1.87
C ASP A 116 -10.35 5.47 2.25
N TRP A 117 -9.46 6.48 2.32
CA TRP A 117 -8.07 6.27 2.64
C TRP A 117 -7.84 5.85 4.09
N LEU A 118 -8.67 6.29 5.03
CA LEU A 118 -8.60 5.81 6.40
C LEU A 118 -9.00 4.33 6.51
N ARG A 119 -10.00 3.90 5.73
CA ARG A 119 -10.38 2.49 5.63
C ARG A 119 -9.23 1.65 5.07
N VAL A 120 -8.60 2.10 3.98
CA VAL A 120 -7.41 1.45 3.43
C VAL A 120 -6.33 1.31 4.50
N ALA A 121 -5.97 2.40 5.20
CA ALA A 121 -4.94 2.36 6.24
C ALA A 121 -5.26 1.35 7.36
N PHE A 122 -6.53 1.22 7.74
CA PHE A 122 -6.97 0.25 8.75
C PHE A 122 -6.88 -1.19 8.22
N GLU A 123 -7.35 -1.47 7.01
CA GLU A 123 -7.29 -2.78 6.39
C GLU A 123 -5.83 -3.22 6.21
N GLU A 124 -4.93 -2.32 5.75
CA GLU A 124 -3.49 -2.57 5.63
C GLU A 124 -2.82 -2.86 6.98
N SER A 125 -3.24 -2.16 8.04
CA SER A 125 -2.75 -2.45 9.39
C SER A 125 -3.16 -3.84 9.88
N THR A 126 -4.30 -4.32 9.45
CA THR A 126 -4.79 -5.69 9.72
C THR A 126 -4.00 -6.72 8.92
N HIS A 127 -3.74 -6.47 7.64
CA HIS A 127 -2.90 -7.31 6.78
C HIS A 127 -1.49 -7.46 7.35
N PHE A 128 -0.86 -6.34 7.73
CA PHE A 128 0.44 -6.34 8.38
C PHE A 128 0.43 -7.19 9.65
N ALA A 129 -0.57 -7.01 10.52
CA ALA A 129 -0.67 -7.76 11.77
C ALA A 129 -0.83 -9.26 11.53
N MET A 130 -1.65 -9.68 10.56
CA MET A 130 -1.83 -11.09 10.18
C MET A 130 -0.53 -11.71 9.66
N LEU A 131 0.17 -11.01 8.76
CA LEU A 131 1.44 -11.49 8.19
C LEU A 131 2.54 -11.56 9.24
N ARG A 132 2.65 -10.57 10.12
CA ARG A 132 3.63 -10.58 11.20
C ARG A 132 3.37 -11.71 12.20
N ALA A 133 2.11 -11.91 12.60
CA ALA A 133 1.75 -13.01 13.49
C ALA A 133 2.03 -14.39 12.84
N HIS A 134 1.78 -14.52 11.54
CA HIS A 134 2.12 -15.72 10.81
C HIS A 134 3.64 -15.93 10.75
N LEU A 135 4.42 -14.89 10.44
CA LEU A 135 5.87 -14.93 10.40
C LEU A 135 6.47 -15.42 11.74
N GLN A 136 5.94 -14.93 12.86
CA GLN A 136 6.36 -15.31 14.21
C GLN A 136 6.05 -16.78 14.57
N GLN A 137 5.10 -17.41 13.87
CA GLN A 137 4.74 -18.81 14.06
C GLN A 137 5.44 -19.77 13.08
N MET A 138 6.13 -19.23 12.09
CA MET A 138 6.84 -20.07 11.11
C MET A 138 8.02 -20.79 11.75
N PRO A 139 8.36 -22.01 11.27
CA PRO A 139 9.55 -22.74 11.73
C PRO A 139 10.80 -21.87 11.61
N HIS A 140 11.65 -21.90 12.64
CA HIS A 140 12.96 -21.23 12.64
C HIS A 140 14.08 -22.25 12.85
N PRO A 141 15.21 -22.14 12.12
CA PRO A 141 16.30 -23.14 12.20
C PRO A 141 16.92 -23.32 13.58
N THR A 142 16.93 -22.26 14.41
CA THR A 142 17.49 -22.29 15.77
C THR A 142 16.44 -22.49 16.87
N GLY A 143 15.15 -22.55 16.49
CA GLY A 143 14.05 -22.61 17.46
C GLY A 143 13.59 -21.23 17.97
N ASP A 144 14.21 -20.13 17.51
CA ASP A 144 13.74 -18.77 17.76
C ASP A 144 12.48 -18.47 16.93
N ALA A 145 11.95 -17.26 17.01
CA ALA A 145 10.87 -16.78 16.17
C ALA A 145 11.40 -15.76 15.15
N TRP A 146 10.89 -15.83 13.92
CA TRP A 146 11.06 -14.74 12.95
C TRP A 146 10.23 -13.54 13.38
N ASP A 147 10.67 -12.33 13.04
CA ASP A 147 9.85 -11.14 13.19
C ASP A 147 10.08 -10.13 12.04
N TYR A 148 9.22 -9.15 11.97
CA TYR A 148 9.38 -8.01 11.07
C TYR A 148 10.66 -7.25 11.41
N GLY A 149 11.54 -7.15 10.41
CA GLY A 149 12.86 -6.55 10.55
C GLY A 149 14.03 -7.53 10.38
N ASP A 150 13.80 -8.85 10.35
CA ASP A 150 14.86 -9.86 10.26
C ASP A 150 15.48 -9.99 8.87
N PHE A 151 14.78 -9.54 7.83
CA PHE A 151 15.29 -9.52 6.46
C PHE A 151 15.41 -8.10 5.95
N THR A 152 16.34 -7.87 5.00
CA THR A 152 16.44 -6.61 4.29
C THR A 152 15.21 -6.36 3.41
N ALA A 153 14.84 -5.10 3.22
CA ALA A 153 13.73 -4.69 2.38
C ALA A 153 14.11 -3.48 1.51
N HIS A 154 13.22 -3.00 0.66
CA HIS A 154 13.43 -1.79 -0.14
C HIS A 154 12.29 -0.81 0.01
N ASP A 155 12.57 0.46 -0.22
CA ASP A 155 11.63 1.56 0.01
C ASP A 155 10.94 2.06 -1.26
N GLY A 156 10.85 1.25 -2.29
CA GLY A 156 10.35 1.68 -3.60
C GLY A 156 8.92 2.23 -3.58
N LEU A 157 8.06 1.75 -2.68
CA LEU A 157 6.69 2.23 -2.55
C LEU A 157 6.65 3.65 -1.94
N TRP A 158 7.38 3.85 -0.83
CA TRP A 158 7.46 5.16 -0.20
C TRP A 158 8.20 6.19 -1.05
N ALA A 159 9.26 5.80 -1.74
CA ALA A 159 9.98 6.69 -2.65
C ALA A 159 9.06 7.31 -3.73
N MET A 160 8.02 6.57 -4.19
CA MET A 160 7.03 7.14 -5.09
C MET A 160 6.08 8.10 -4.35
N CYS A 161 5.76 7.84 -3.08
CA CYS A 161 5.02 8.79 -2.27
C CYS A 161 5.75 10.12 -2.11
N GLU A 162 7.07 10.10 -1.92
CA GLU A 162 7.89 11.31 -1.86
C GLU A 162 7.91 12.05 -3.19
N LYS A 163 8.12 11.33 -4.31
CA LYS A 163 8.10 11.91 -5.66
C LYS A 163 6.77 12.58 -6.02
N THR A 164 5.66 12.13 -5.44
CA THR A 164 4.30 12.62 -5.72
C THR A 164 3.72 13.47 -4.60
N ALA A 165 4.55 13.94 -3.66
CA ALA A 165 4.09 14.63 -2.45
C ALA A 165 3.25 15.89 -2.74
N ASP A 166 3.62 16.63 -3.80
CA ASP A 166 3.00 17.91 -4.16
C ASP A 166 1.92 17.80 -5.25
N ASP A 167 1.66 16.57 -5.75
CA ASP A 167 0.69 16.32 -6.83
C ASP A 167 -0.22 15.14 -6.47
N ILE A 168 -1.43 15.46 -6.01
CA ILE A 168 -2.43 14.43 -5.63
C ILE A 168 -2.83 13.57 -6.82
N THR A 169 -2.90 14.13 -8.04
CA THR A 169 -3.26 13.36 -9.24
C THR A 169 -2.17 12.35 -9.58
N ALA A 170 -0.91 12.77 -9.51
CA ALA A 170 0.23 11.86 -9.64
C ALA A 170 0.26 10.80 -8.53
N ARG A 171 -0.06 11.19 -7.28
CA ARG A 171 -0.17 10.26 -6.16
C ARG A 171 -1.19 9.15 -6.43
N MET A 172 -2.40 9.49 -6.84
CA MET A 172 -3.46 8.51 -7.13
C MET A 172 -3.11 7.64 -8.34
N ALA A 173 -2.48 8.22 -9.37
CA ALA A 173 -2.05 7.49 -10.56
C ALA A 173 -0.93 6.49 -10.27
N LEU A 174 0.11 6.90 -9.54
CA LEU A 174 1.38 6.17 -9.50
C LEU A 174 1.55 5.30 -8.26
N VAL A 175 0.87 5.58 -7.16
CA VAL A 175 0.98 4.78 -5.95
C VAL A 175 -0.09 3.69 -5.94
N PRO A 176 -1.38 3.93 -5.64
CA PRO A 176 -2.36 2.83 -5.55
C PRO A 176 -2.61 2.17 -6.91
N ARG A 177 -2.86 2.97 -7.95
CA ARG A 177 -3.21 2.47 -9.28
C ARG A 177 -2.05 1.75 -10.00
N THR A 178 -0.80 2.11 -9.72
CA THR A 178 0.38 1.52 -10.38
C THR A 178 1.09 0.54 -9.47
N LEU A 179 1.59 0.99 -8.33
CA LEU A 179 2.48 0.17 -7.50
C LEU A 179 1.72 -0.86 -6.67
N GLU A 180 0.62 -0.50 -6.01
CA GLU A 180 -0.20 -1.47 -5.25
C GLU A 180 -0.94 -2.42 -6.18
N ALA A 181 -1.46 -1.95 -7.31
CA ALA A 181 -2.07 -2.82 -8.31
C ALA A 181 -1.17 -3.97 -8.80
N ARG A 182 0.14 -3.92 -8.58
CA ARG A 182 1.05 -5.06 -8.79
C ARG A 182 0.75 -6.23 -7.84
N GLY A 183 0.20 -5.95 -6.67
CA GLY A 183 -0.29 -6.97 -5.75
C GLY A 183 -1.37 -7.83 -6.37
N LEU A 184 -2.29 -7.25 -7.15
CA LEU A 184 -3.34 -7.98 -7.87
C LEU A 184 -2.76 -9.03 -8.83
N ASP A 185 -1.60 -8.75 -9.44
CA ASP A 185 -0.95 -9.63 -10.41
C ASP A 185 -0.02 -10.64 -9.73
N ALA A 186 0.73 -10.21 -8.72
CA ALA A 186 1.76 -11.02 -8.06
C ALA A 186 1.18 -12.06 -7.11
N THR A 187 0.13 -11.70 -6.35
CA THR A 187 -0.44 -12.58 -5.31
C THR A 187 -0.88 -13.93 -5.84
N PRO A 188 -1.64 -14.07 -6.96
CA PRO A 188 -2.00 -15.38 -7.49
C PRO A 188 -0.78 -16.22 -7.93
N ILE A 189 0.29 -15.58 -8.36
CA ILE A 189 1.53 -16.26 -8.75
C ILE A 189 2.25 -16.81 -7.50
N ILE A 190 2.28 -16.02 -6.43
CA ILE A 190 2.86 -16.42 -5.14
C ILE A 190 2.05 -17.58 -4.56
N GLN A 191 0.73 -17.49 -4.54
CA GLN A 191 -0.15 -18.56 -4.05
C GLN A 191 0.05 -19.88 -4.82
N LYS A 192 0.16 -19.82 -6.15
CA LYS A 192 0.48 -21.00 -6.98
C LYS A 192 1.84 -21.64 -6.64
N LYS A 193 2.84 -20.84 -6.25
CA LYS A 193 4.14 -21.37 -5.81
C LYS A 193 4.01 -22.01 -4.42
N LEU A 194 3.33 -21.35 -3.48
CA LEU A 194 3.11 -21.86 -2.13
C LEU A 194 2.25 -23.14 -2.13
N ALA A 195 1.25 -23.25 -2.99
CA ALA A 195 0.41 -24.42 -3.13
C ALA A 195 1.18 -25.70 -3.57
N ARG A 196 2.43 -25.56 -4.04
CA ARG A 196 3.31 -26.70 -4.34
C ARG A 196 4.09 -27.17 -3.12
N ILE A 197 3.88 -26.52 -1.98
CA ILE A 197 4.57 -26.80 -0.70
C ILE A 197 3.52 -27.29 0.28
N ASP A 198 3.60 -28.57 0.60
CA ASP A 198 2.64 -29.21 1.51
C ASP A 198 3.10 -29.08 2.97
N THR A 199 2.97 -27.85 3.51
CA THR A 199 3.31 -27.54 4.90
C THR A 199 2.25 -26.60 5.50
N PRO A 200 2.00 -26.71 6.84
CA PRO A 200 1.00 -25.87 7.50
C PRO A 200 1.24 -24.36 7.32
N ASP A 201 2.50 -23.93 7.37
CA ASP A 201 2.88 -22.53 7.18
C ASP A 201 2.58 -22.03 5.76
N ALA A 202 2.80 -22.86 4.73
CA ALA A 202 2.45 -22.48 3.35
C ALA A 202 0.92 -22.39 3.14
N HIS A 203 0.15 -23.32 3.73
CA HIS A 203 -1.32 -23.29 3.65
C HIS A 203 -1.89 -22.06 4.39
N SER A 204 -1.38 -21.74 5.58
CA SER A 204 -1.76 -20.53 6.32
C SER A 204 -1.42 -19.24 5.56
N ALA A 205 -0.25 -19.19 4.93
CA ALA A 205 0.15 -18.06 4.09
C ALA A 205 -0.80 -17.85 2.92
N ILE A 206 -1.23 -18.92 2.23
CA ILE A 206 -2.21 -18.84 1.13
C ILE A 206 -3.52 -18.24 1.64
N ALA A 207 -4.03 -18.70 2.79
CA ALA A 207 -5.28 -18.19 3.37
C ALA A 207 -5.20 -16.69 3.71
N ILE A 208 -4.05 -16.22 4.23
CA ILE A 208 -3.83 -14.78 4.48
C ILE A 208 -3.80 -14.01 3.15
N LEU A 209 -3.10 -14.51 2.14
CA LEU A 209 -3.02 -13.90 0.82
C LEU A 209 -4.37 -13.84 0.09
N ASP A 210 -5.29 -14.77 0.37
CA ASP A 210 -6.68 -14.72 -0.14
C ASP A 210 -7.43 -13.51 0.45
N VAL A 211 -7.26 -13.23 1.74
CA VAL A 211 -7.84 -12.05 2.40
C VAL A 211 -7.26 -10.78 1.78
N ILE A 212 -5.93 -10.67 1.72
CA ILE A 212 -5.23 -9.51 1.17
C ILE A 212 -5.67 -9.25 -0.27
N LEU A 213 -5.67 -10.26 -1.15
CA LEU A 213 -6.06 -10.08 -2.56
C LEU A 213 -7.52 -9.59 -2.72
N ARG A 214 -8.42 -10.07 -1.86
CA ARG A 214 -9.81 -9.63 -1.86
C ARG A 214 -9.92 -8.14 -1.53
N ASP A 215 -9.22 -7.68 -0.49
CA ASP A 215 -9.30 -6.32 0.00
C ASP A 215 -8.53 -5.36 -0.92
N GLU A 216 -7.39 -5.79 -1.48
CA GLU A 216 -6.58 -5.06 -2.46
C GLU A 216 -7.35 -4.64 -3.72
N ILE A 217 -8.32 -5.44 -4.17
CA ILE A 217 -9.20 -5.03 -5.28
C ILE A 217 -9.95 -3.74 -4.91
N GLY A 218 -10.38 -3.62 -3.64
CA GLY A 218 -11.03 -2.42 -3.10
C GLY A 218 -10.08 -1.23 -2.98
N HIS A 219 -8.85 -1.46 -2.49
CA HIS A 219 -7.84 -0.41 -2.33
C HIS A 219 -7.45 0.21 -3.68
N VAL A 220 -7.19 -0.64 -4.67
CA VAL A 220 -6.89 -0.19 -6.03
C VAL A 220 -8.10 0.49 -6.68
N ALA A 221 -9.33 0.03 -6.39
CA ALA A 221 -10.55 0.68 -6.87
C ALA A 221 -10.71 2.10 -6.32
N ILE A 222 -10.37 2.33 -5.04
CA ILE A 222 -10.32 3.66 -4.42
C ILE A 222 -9.31 4.55 -5.16
N GLY A 223 -8.10 4.05 -5.39
CA GLY A 223 -7.08 4.78 -6.14
C GLY A 223 -7.52 5.15 -7.55
N ASN A 224 -8.13 4.22 -8.29
CA ASN A 224 -8.69 4.46 -9.61
C ASN A 224 -9.82 5.50 -9.59
N HIS A 225 -10.76 5.36 -8.64
CA HIS A 225 -11.86 6.31 -8.48
C HIS A 225 -11.35 7.74 -8.30
N TRP A 226 -10.48 7.95 -7.34
CA TRP A 226 -9.96 9.30 -7.06
C TRP A 226 -9.07 9.84 -8.17
N TYR A 227 -8.33 8.99 -8.86
CA TYR A 227 -7.60 9.40 -10.07
C TYR A 227 -8.54 9.93 -11.15
N HIS A 228 -9.63 9.19 -11.45
CA HIS A 228 -10.61 9.62 -12.45
C HIS A 228 -11.34 10.90 -12.04
N VAL A 229 -11.77 11.03 -10.78
CA VAL A 229 -12.41 12.25 -10.25
C VAL A 229 -11.50 13.47 -10.42
N LEU A 230 -10.21 13.33 -10.12
CA LEU A 230 -9.22 14.40 -10.26
C LEU A 230 -8.97 14.76 -11.74
N CYS A 231 -8.86 13.77 -12.61
CA CYS A 231 -8.75 14.01 -14.05
C CYS A 231 -9.99 14.73 -14.61
N GLU A 232 -11.20 14.26 -14.28
CA GLU A 232 -12.45 14.87 -14.70
C GLU A 232 -12.55 16.32 -14.24
N SER A 233 -12.26 16.60 -12.97
CA SER A 233 -12.28 17.96 -12.41
C SER A 233 -11.30 18.93 -13.08
N ALA A 234 -10.19 18.38 -13.62
CA ALA A 234 -9.17 19.15 -14.33
C ALA A 234 -9.35 19.15 -15.87
N GLY A 235 -10.37 18.47 -16.40
CA GLY A 235 -10.60 18.34 -17.86
C GLY A 235 -9.51 17.53 -18.57
N LEU A 236 -8.89 16.56 -17.90
CA LEU A 236 -7.81 15.73 -18.42
C LEU A 236 -8.33 14.36 -18.87
N ASP A 237 -7.79 13.85 -19.99
CA ASP A 237 -7.98 12.45 -20.37
C ASP A 237 -7.14 11.53 -19.47
N PRO A 238 -7.75 10.57 -18.74
CA PRO A 238 -7.03 9.76 -17.77
C PRO A 238 -5.90 8.92 -18.39
N VAL A 239 -6.06 8.42 -19.62
CA VAL A 239 -5.04 7.57 -20.26
C VAL A 239 -3.86 8.42 -20.72
N ALA A 240 -4.12 9.52 -21.42
CA ALA A 240 -3.07 10.41 -21.90
C ALA A 240 -2.33 11.07 -20.72
N HIS A 241 -3.07 11.49 -19.68
CA HIS A 241 -2.45 12.10 -18.50
C HIS A 241 -1.60 11.09 -17.72
N TYR A 242 -2.04 9.84 -17.59
CA TYR A 242 -1.25 8.77 -16.97
C TYR A 242 0.12 8.60 -17.63
N GLN A 243 0.18 8.64 -18.97
CA GLN A 243 1.45 8.56 -19.70
C GLN A 243 2.41 9.69 -19.31
N VAL A 244 1.89 10.92 -19.25
CA VAL A 244 2.67 12.10 -18.83
C VAL A 244 3.21 11.93 -17.40
N LEU A 245 2.39 11.40 -16.49
CA LEU A 245 2.80 11.19 -15.10
C LEU A 245 3.86 10.10 -14.97
N VAL A 246 3.73 8.99 -15.69
CA VAL A 246 4.73 7.91 -15.72
C VAL A 246 6.10 8.44 -16.17
N GLU A 247 6.14 9.25 -17.24
CA GLU A 247 7.37 9.84 -17.74
C GLU A 247 7.94 10.88 -16.76
N ARG A 248 7.10 11.80 -16.28
CA ARG A 248 7.52 12.88 -15.37
C ARG A 248 8.15 12.38 -14.08
N HIS A 249 7.61 11.31 -13.51
CA HIS A 249 8.04 10.78 -12.21
C HIS A 249 8.98 9.56 -12.34
N ASP A 250 9.40 9.22 -13.56
CA ASP A 250 10.21 8.02 -13.82
C ASP A 250 9.62 6.79 -13.11
N ALA A 251 8.32 6.56 -13.34
CA ALA A 251 7.60 5.46 -12.72
C ALA A 251 7.95 4.14 -13.40
N PRO A 252 8.01 3.03 -12.66
CA PRO A 252 8.37 1.74 -13.23
C PRO A 252 7.33 1.27 -14.23
N GLN A 253 7.80 0.83 -15.40
CA GLN A 253 6.93 0.20 -16.39
C GLN A 253 6.39 -1.13 -15.84
N LEU A 254 5.07 -1.27 -15.89
CA LEU A 254 4.40 -2.51 -15.53
C LEU A 254 4.64 -3.55 -16.62
N LYS A 255 4.79 -4.81 -16.22
CA LYS A 255 5.04 -5.93 -17.14
C LYS A 255 4.03 -7.06 -16.90
N PRO A 256 3.50 -7.68 -17.95
CA PRO A 256 2.63 -8.85 -17.83
C PRO A 256 3.38 -10.02 -17.13
N PRO A 257 2.62 -11.02 -16.62
CA PRO A 257 1.18 -11.20 -16.78
C PRO A 257 0.36 -10.31 -15.85
N PHE A 258 -0.79 -9.80 -16.33
CA PHE A 258 -1.75 -9.04 -15.54
C PHE A 258 -2.96 -9.90 -15.17
N ASN A 259 -3.46 -9.71 -13.96
CA ASN A 259 -4.74 -10.25 -13.51
C ASN A 259 -5.89 -9.36 -13.98
N GLU A 260 -6.24 -9.48 -15.27
CA GLU A 260 -7.27 -8.64 -15.89
C GLU A 260 -8.60 -8.67 -15.13
N THR A 261 -8.98 -9.84 -14.59
CA THR A 261 -10.23 -9.97 -13.83
C THR A 261 -10.21 -9.12 -12.57
N ALA A 262 -9.13 -9.15 -11.78
CA ALA A 262 -8.99 -8.34 -10.59
C ALA A 262 -8.88 -6.85 -10.94
N ARG A 263 -8.10 -6.51 -11.96
CA ARG A 263 -7.96 -5.13 -12.43
C ARG A 263 -9.27 -4.54 -12.94
N LYS A 264 -10.10 -5.30 -13.69
CA LYS A 264 -11.44 -4.87 -14.09
C LYS A 264 -12.35 -4.64 -12.89
N LYS A 265 -12.32 -5.53 -11.88
CA LYS A 265 -13.04 -5.33 -10.62
C LYS A 265 -12.57 -4.10 -9.86
N ALA A 266 -11.29 -3.77 -9.95
CA ALA A 266 -10.70 -2.57 -9.38
C ALA A 266 -10.93 -1.30 -10.24
N GLY A 267 -11.79 -1.34 -11.25
CA GLY A 267 -12.22 -0.18 -12.02
C GLY A 267 -11.34 0.21 -13.21
N PHE A 268 -10.37 -0.62 -13.61
CA PHE A 268 -9.64 -0.38 -14.85
C PHE A 268 -10.56 -0.60 -16.07
N THR A 269 -10.59 0.38 -16.95
CA THR A 269 -11.30 0.27 -18.24
C THR A 269 -10.56 -0.60 -19.23
N GLU A 270 -11.25 -1.07 -20.26
CA GLU A 270 -10.62 -1.83 -21.37
C GLU A 270 -9.51 -1.01 -22.06
N ILE A 271 -9.69 0.30 -22.22
CA ILE A 271 -8.70 1.18 -22.85
C ILE A 271 -7.42 1.23 -22.00
N GLU A 272 -7.57 1.38 -20.69
CA GLU A 272 -6.45 1.40 -19.75
C GLU A 272 -5.71 0.06 -19.67
N LEU A 273 -6.45 -1.05 -19.70
CA LEU A 273 -5.82 -2.38 -19.75
C LEU A 273 -5.08 -2.61 -21.08
N ASN A 274 -5.66 -2.20 -22.21
CA ASN A 274 -4.99 -2.29 -23.50
C ASN A 274 -3.69 -1.47 -23.51
N TYR A 275 -3.72 -0.26 -22.93
CA TYR A 275 -2.52 0.54 -22.77
C TYR A 275 -1.44 -0.18 -21.96
N LEU A 276 -1.80 -0.76 -20.80
CA LEU A 276 -0.85 -1.52 -19.95
C LEU A 276 -0.27 -2.74 -20.69
N MET A 277 -1.04 -3.37 -21.56
CA MET A 277 -0.61 -4.51 -22.38
C MET A 277 0.19 -4.10 -23.62
N GLY A 278 0.35 -2.79 -23.88
CA GLY A 278 0.99 -2.30 -25.10
C GLY A 278 0.17 -2.57 -26.37
N LEU A 279 -1.13 -2.76 -26.23
CA LEU A 279 -2.03 -3.01 -27.37
C LEU A 279 -2.54 -1.67 -27.95
N PRO A 280 -2.74 -1.58 -29.27
CA PRO A 280 -3.31 -0.39 -29.87
C PRO A 280 -4.74 -0.16 -29.33
N PRO A 281 -5.18 1.11 -29.23
CA PRO A 281 -6.56 1.41 -28.90
C PRO A 281 -7.49 0.73 -29.89
N ARG A 282 -8.45 -0.05 -29.42
CA ARG A 282 -9.51 -0.57 -30.29
C ARG A 282 -10.42 0.60 -30.63
N GLY A 283 -10.47 0.97 -31.91
CA GLY A 283 -11.35 1.98 -32.46
C GLY A 283 -12.84 1.64 -32.32
#